data_fa5f607092feadb45743010bd021bec8
#
_entry.id   fa5f607092feadb45743010bd021bec8
#
_cell.length_a   1.000
_cell.length_b   1.000
_cell.length_c   1.000
_cell.angle_alpha   90.00
_cell.angle_beta   90.00
_cell.angle_gamma   90.00
#
_symmetry.space_group_name_H-M   'P 1'
#
loop_
_entity.id
_entity.type
_entity.pdbx_description
1 polymer ?
#
loop_
_entity_poly.entity_id
_entity_poly.type
_entity_poly.pdbx_seq_one_letter_code
_entity_poly.pdbx_strand_id
1 'polypeptide(L)'
;MRSFRLQKARTRLAFSGALLSALFLALLALGARSLIRARTFNDIDDELYTLAVALGSSFELEGLEESKRDTLKAGLEANAFEFRLANHSAILFRGDMPAAASGNLLKQALPGGIAPYKDRLEVPYTAVEPYSGQKRMCRFLVTRLGQKAQGSTLVLFRWIGPNLRTLARLDRALVGFVILGFLGTAAILAGAVTRALKPVEEVTRLAEQVEATDLSRRVRVSTGGEEFRRLAAVINSLLERLESAFRAQKRLIADAAHELKTPTAVLVGETQEALRPDATAEERRESLETIERVSRGLAREIDSLLHLARGDGTAPPRRRVADLAVIAAEAVDTTEPLGAARGVRCLFTHNGPAFVAGDREGLWRLASNLVSNAVLYTDPGTTVEVEVGSDGRETFLEVRDRGPGIAPEERARIFERFVRLEPARARNPEGSGLGLAIVEQVSTAHQGRVQVLERPGGGAVFRVVFPSAPGTLAGNAVKS
;
A
#
# COMPACT_ATOMS: atom_id res chain seq x y z
N MET A 1 17.94 -3.77 -11.60
CA MET A 1 17.92 -4.71 -10.45
C MET A 1 16.56 -4.87 -9.75
N ARG A 2 15.72 -3.85 -9.59
CA ARG A 2 14.39 -3.96 -8.92
C ARG A 2 13.34 -4.73 -9.75
N SER A 3 13.27 -4.55 -11.05
CA SER A 3 12.37 -5.32 -11.94
C SER A 3 12.59 -6.84 -11.84
N PHE A 4 13.84 -7.26 -11.70
CA PHE A 4 14.21 -8.67 -11.52
C PHE A 4 13.75 -9.26 -10.17
N ARG A 5 13.69 -8.45 -9.11
CA ARG A 5 13.17 -8.88 -7.79
C ARG A 5 11.64 -9.03 -7.80
N LEU A 6 10.91 -8.14 -8.45
CA LEU A 6 9.46 -8.24 -8.60
C LEU A 6 9.07 -9.45 -9.47
N GLN A 7 9.81 -9.74 -10.53
CA GLN A 7 9.60 -10.90 -11.37
C GLN A 7 9.83 -12.20 -10.60
N LYS A 8 10.89 -12.27 -9.75
CA LYS A 8 11.12 -13.40 -8.85
C LYS A 8 10.01 -13.57 -7.79
N ALA A 9 9.47 -12.48 -7.25
CA ALA A 9 8.37 -12.54 -6.29
C ALA A 9 7.08 -13.07 -6.95
N ARG A 10 6.78 -12.64 -8.17
CA ARG A 10 5.63 -13.11 -8.97
C ARG A 10 5.69 -14.61 -9.21
N THR A 11 6.84 -15.10 -9.70
CA THR A 11 7.02 -16.53 -9.96
C THR A 11 6.97 -17.36 -8.68
N ARG A 12 7.50 -16.89 -7.57
CA ARG A 12 7.43 -17.59 -6.28
C ARG A 12 5.99 -17.68 -5.75
N LEU A 13 5.22 -16.61 -5.79
CA LEU A 13 3.82 -16.59 -5.34
C LEU A 13 2.94 -17.51 -6.20
N ALA A 14 3.08 -17.43 -7.53
CA ALA A 14 2.33 -18.30 -8.44
C ALA A 14 2.72 -19.78 -8.23
N PHE A 15 4.01 -20.07 -8.07
CA PHE A 15 4.51 -21.43 -7.85
C PHE A 15 4.08 -22.00 -6.50
N SER A 16 4.17 -21.23 -5.40
CA SER A 16 3.76 -21.71 -4.08
C SER A 16 2.24 -21.97 -4.01
N GLY A 17 1.42 -21.11 -4.61
CA GLY A 17 -0.02 -21.33 -4.69
C GLY A 17 -0.41 -22.55 -5.54
N ALA A 18 0.27 -22.73 -6.69
CA ALA A 18 0.07 -23.91 -7.54
C ALA A 18 0.53 -25.20 -6.85
N LEU A 19 1.63 -25.16 -6.09
CA LEU A 19 2.12 -26.30 -5.32
C LEU A 19 1.13 -26.71 -4.22
N LEU A 20 0.55 -25.75 -3.52
CA LEU A 20 -0.45 -26.00 -2.47
C LEU A 20 -1.74 -26.62 -3.06
N SER A 21 -2.16 -26.13 -4.21
CA SER A 21 -3.28 -26.68 -4.97
C SER A 21 -3.00 -28.10 -5.46
N ALA A 22 -1.79 -28.37 -5.96
CA ALA A 22 -1.38 -29.70 -6.39
C ALA A 22 -1.35 -30.70 -5.23
N LEU A 23 -0.86 -30.29 -4.06
CA LEU A 23 -0.88 -31.10 -2.85
C LEU A 23 -2.29 -31.47 -2.43
N PHE A 24 -3.21 -30.50 -2.46
CA PHE A 24 -4.61 -30.74 -2.14
C PHE A 24 -5.26 -31.74 -3.14
N LEU A 25 -5.04 -31.54 -4.44
CA LEU A 25 -5.53 -32.44 -5.48
C LEU A 25 -4.94 -33.86 -5.35
N ALA A 26 -3.66 -33.96 -5.00
CA ALA A 26 -2.99 -35.24 -4.76
C ALA A 26 -3.59 -35.97 -3.56
N LEU A 27 -3.89 -35.28 -2.45
CA LEU A 27 -4.54 -35.86 -1.28
C LEU A 27 -5.96 -36.35 -1.61
N LEU A 28 -6.74 -35.58 -2.37
CA LEU A 28 -8.06 -36.00 -2.86
C LEU A 28 -7.96 -37.24 -3.76
N ALA A 29 -7.00 -37.25 -4.68
CA ALA A 29 -6.75 -38.37 -5.58
C ALA A 29 -6.37 -39.66 -4.82
N LEU A 30 -5.49 -39.52 -3.80
CA LEU A 30 -5.14 -40.64 -2.92
C LEU A 30 -6.34 -41.17 -2.11
N GLY A 31 -7.15 -40.27 -1.58
CA GLY A 31 -8.40 -40.63 -0.88
C GLY A 31 -9.39 -41.36 -1.80
N ALA A 32 -9.63 -40.82 -2.98
CA ALA A 32 -10.51 -41.45 -3.98
C ALA A 32 -9.96 -42.82 -4.40
N ARG A 33 -8.65 -42.92 -4.67
CA ARG A 33 -8.01 -44.20 -4.98
C ARG A 33 -8.20 -45.25 -3.88
N SER A 34 -7.94 -44.83 -2.62
CA SER A 34 -8.11 -45.72 -1.47
C SER A 34 -9.53 -46.24 -1.32
N LEU A 35 -10.49 -45.31 -1.47
CA LEU A 35 -11.93 -45.66 -1.40
C LEU A 35 -12.36 -46.62 -2.51
N ILE A 36 -12.00 -46.30 -3.76
CA ILE A 36 -12.34 -47.15 -4.92
C ILE A 36 -11.72 -48.54 -4.78
N ARG A 37 -10.45 -48.59 -4.36
CA ARG A 37 -9.75 -49.85 -4.14
C ARG A 37 -10.41 -50.68 -3.05
N ALA A 38 -10.68 -50.07 -1.88
CA ALA A 38 -11.36 -50.75 -0.77
C ALA A 38 -12.73 -51.29 -1.20
N ARG A 39 -13.54 -50.46 -1.87
CA ARG A 39 -14.86 -50.90 -2.36
C ARG A 39 -14.76 -52.05 -3.36
N THR A 40 -13.84 -51.96 -4.34
CA THR A 40 -13.65 -53.05 -5.34
C THR A 40 -13.26 -54.36 -4.70
N PHE A 41 -12.39 -54.34 -3.68
CA PHE A 41 -12.00 -55.57 -2.98
C PHE A 41 -13.11 -56.09 -2.05
N ASN A 42 -13.84 -55.20 -1.36
CA ASN A 42 -14.98 -55.60 -0.54
C ASN A 42 -16.09 -56.24 -1.38
N ASP A 43 -16.40 -55.67 -2.54
CA ASP A 43 -17.42 -56.23 -3.45
C ASP A 43 -17.03 -57.68 -3.91
N ILE A 44 -15.70 -57.89 -4.16
CA ILE A 44 -15.20 -59.24 -4.50
C ILE A 44 -15.25 -60.17 -3.32
N ASP A 45 -14.93 -59.72 -2.12
CA ASP A 45 -14.96 -60.50 -0.89
C ASP A 45 -16.39 -60.89 -0.54
N ASP A 46 -17.36 -59.98 -0.62
CA ASP A 46 -18.79 -60.24 -0.39
C ASP A 46 -19.33 -61.26 -1.37
N GLU A 47 -18.92 -61.22 -2.65
CA GLU A 47 -19.28 -62.17 -3.65
C GLU A 47 -18.71 -63.56 -3.34
N LEU A 48 -17.44 -63.67 -2.91
CA LEU A 48 -16.81 -64.91 -2.50
C LEU A 48 -17.49 -65.50 -1.24
N TYR A 49 -17.85 -64.66 -0.26
CA TYR A 49 -18.60 -65.12 0.92
C TYR A 49 -20.00 -65.62 0.55
N THR A 50 -20.72 -64.93 -0.32
CA THR A 50 -22.02 -65.34 -0.77
C THR A 50 -21.97 -66.71 -1.49
N LEU A 51 -20.97 -66.89 -2.32
CA LEU A 51 -20.68 -68.16 -2.99
C LEU A 51 -20.31 -69.27 -2.01
N ALA A 52 -19.51 -68.96 -1.01
CA ALA A 52 -19.12 -69.93 0.03
C ALA A 52 -20.31 -70.45 0.78
N VAL A 53 -21.23 -69.55 1.16
CA VAL A 53 -22.49 -69.94 1.85
C VAL A 53 -23.39 -70.75 0.95
N ALA A 54 -23.61 -70.34 -0.33
CA ALA A 54 -24.44 -71.04 -1.27
C ALA A 54 -23.94 -72.46 -1.56
N LEU A 55 -22.64 -72.60 -1.82
CA LEU A 55 -22.04 -73.94 -2.05
C LEU A 55 -21.98 -74.74 -0.76
N GLY A 56 -21.72 -74.18 0.40
CA GLY A 56 -21.69 -74.84 1.69
C GLY A 56 -23.02 -75.43 2.03
N SER A 57 -24.14 -74.70 1.86
CA SER A 57 -25.52 -75.19 2.08
C SER A 57 -25.87 -76.28 1.15
N SER A 58 -25.45 -76.24 -0.10
CA SER A 58 -25.70 -77.34 -1.08
C SER A 58 -24.99 -78.63 -0.66
N PHE A 59 -23.79 -78.53 -0.16
CA PHE A 59 -23.02 -79.72 0.33
C PHE A 59 -23.55 -80.31 1.65
N GLU A 60 -24.16 -79.50 2.51
CA GLU A 60 -24.79 -79.95 3.76
C GLU A 60 -26.12 -80.64 3.59
N LEU A 61 -26.92 -80.25 2.54
CA LEU A 61 -28.23 -80.84 2.26
C LEU A 61 -28.14 -82.19 1.61
N GLU A 62 -27.08 -82.50 0.90
CA GLU A 62 -26.94 -83.78 0.14
C GLU A 62 -26.22 -84.91 0.88
N GLY A 63 -26.17 -84.97 2.20
CA GLY A 63 -25.52 -85.98 3.06
C GLY A 63 -24.76 -87.05 2.28
N LEU A 64 -23.43 -86.96 2.39
CA LEU A 64 -22.41 -87.67 1.60
C LEU A 64 -22.42 -89.18 1.83
N GLU A 65 -23.30 -89.91 1.18
CA GLU A 65 -23.13 -91.36 0.91
C GLU A 65 -22.08 -91.52 -0.26
N GLU A 66 -21.18 -92.47 -0.14
CA GLU A 66 -20.10 -92.75 -1.06
C GLU A 66 -20.55 -93.03 -2.53
N SER A 67 -21.81 -93.33 -2.75
CA SER A 67 -22.43 -93.60 -4.05
C SER A 67 -22.73 -92.33 -4.89
N LYS A 68 -22.54 -91.14 -4.33
CA LYS A 68 -22.86 -89.81 -4.96
C LYS A 68 -21.68 -88.98 -5.39
N ARG A 69 -20.50 -89.58 -5.54
CA ARG A 69 -19.27 -88.85 -6.06
C ARG A 69 -19.57 -88.24 -7.43
N ASP A 70 -20.33 -88.86 -8.26
CA ASP A 70 -20.69 -88.38 -9.59
C ASP A 70 -21.74 -87.25 -9.52
N THR A 71 -22.64 -87.28 -8.53
CA THR A 71 -23.66 -86.22 -8.33
C THR A 71 -23.02 -84.97 -7.71
N LEU A 72 -22.00 -85.16 -6.84
CA LEU A 72 -21.27 -84.06 -6.28
C LEU A 72 -20.43 -83.34 -7.33
N LYS A 73 -19.86 -84.17 -8.24
CA LYS A 73 -19.10 -83.69 -9.41
C LYS A 73 -20.01 -82.95 -10.36
N ALA A 74 -21.18 -83.51 -10.62
CA ALA A 74 -22.21 -82.87 -11.45
C ALA A 74 -22.79 -81.57 -10.80
N GLY A 75 -23.04 -81.62 -9.47
CA GLY A 75 -23.45 -80.42 -8.73
C GLY A 75 -22.43 -79.28 -8.71
N LEU A 76 -21.15 -79.63 -8.49
CA LEU A 76 -20.07 -78.71 -8.59
C LEU A 76 -19.86 -78.22 -10.03
N GLU A 77 -19.95 -79.12 -11.00
CA GLU A 77 -19.81 -78.76 -12.41
C GLU A 77 -21.03 -77.93 -12.91
N ALA A 78 -22.24 -78.20 -12.45
CA ALA A 78 -23.45 -77.43 -12.78
C ALA A 78 -23.40 -76.04 -12.16
N ASN A 79 -23.16 -75.94 -10.86
CA ASN A 79 -22.99 -74.67 -10.18
C ASN A 79 -21.74 -73.89 -10.64
N ALA A 80 -20.61 -74.59 -10.89
CA ALA A 80 -19.42 -73.99 -11.43
C ALA A 80 -19.62 -73.56 -12.89
N PHE A 81 -20.50 -74.16 -13.67
CA PHE A 81 -20.79 -73.65 -15.01
C PHE A 81 -21.58 -72.34 -14.98
N GLU A 82 -22.47 -72.16 -14.06
CA GLU A 82 -23.15 -70.90 -13.84
C GLU A 82 -22.20 -69.83 -13.35
N PHE A 83 -21.28 -70.13 -12.41
CA PHE A 83 -20.27 -69.22 -11.87
C PHE A 83 -19.06 -69.09 -12.77
N ARG A 84 -18.81 -69.96 -13.75
CA ARG A 84 -17.71 -69.87 -14.72
C ARG A 84 -17.79 -68.62 -15.59
N LEU A 85 -19.00 -68.15 -15.86
CA LEU A 85 -19.23 -66.86 -16.53
C LEU A 85 -18.78 -65.66 -15.69
N ALA A 86 -18.67 -65.84 -14.37
CA ALA A 86 -18.29 -64.79 -13.43
C ALA A 86 -16.80 -64.82 -13.01
N ASN A 87 -15.92 -65.60 -13.66
CA ASN A 87 -14.49 -65.74 -13.33
C ASN A 87 -14.18 -66.28 -11.92
N HIS A 88 -15.07 -67.11 -11.38
CA HIS A 88 -14.87 -67.79 -10.10
C HIS A 88 -14.45 -69.25 -10.31
N SER A 89 -13.66 -69.76 -9.37
CA SER A 89 -13.28 -71.16 -9.32
C SER A 89 -13.41 -71.67 -7.88
N ALA A 90 -13.78 -72.92 -7.75
CA ALA A 90 -13.93 -73.56 -6.45
C ALA A 90 -13.16 -74.89 -6.44
N ILE A 91 -12.54 -75.21 -5.30
CA ILE A 91 -11.88 -76.49 -5.03
C ILE A 91 -12.35 -76.93 -3.65
N LEU A 92 -12.86 -78.19 -3.60
CA LEU A 92 -13.21 -78.83 -2.33
C LEU A 92 -12.09 -79.80 -1.94
N PHE A 93 -11.57 -79.69 -0.76
CA PHE A 93 -10.63 -80.58 -0.14
C PHE A 93 -11.28 -81.46 0.93
N ARG A 94 -10.95 -82.72 0.99
CA ARG A 94 -11.29 -83.62 2.10
C ARG A 94 -9.97 -84.04 2.74
N GLY A 95 -9.69 -83.49 3.95
CA GLY A 95 -8.35 -83.56 4.50
C GLY A 95 -7.36 -82.76 3.60
N ASP A 96 -6.25 -83.35 3.22
CA ASP A 96 -5.25 -82.74 2.38
C ASP A 96 -5.40 -83.06 0.87
N MET A 97 -6.41 -83.84 0.50
CA MET A 97 -6.64 -84.28 -0.90
C MET A 97 -7.77 -83.54 -1.54
N PRO A 98 -7.65 -83.07 -2.78
CA PRO A 98 -8.72 -82.46 -3.51
C PRO A 98 -9.84 -83.50 -3.85
N ALA A 99 -11.04 -83.25 -3.38
CA ALA A 99 -12.19 -84.11 -3.59
C ALA A 99 -12.99 -83.67 -4.83
N ALA A 100 -13.13 -82.37 -5.08
CA ALA A 100 -13.80 -81.88 -6.28
C ALA A 100 -13.25 -80.53 -6.64
N ALA A 101 -13.33 -80.08 -7.92
CA ALA A 101 -12.98 -78.76 -8.34
C ALA A 101 -13.79 -78.31 -9.55
N SER A 102 -14.02 -77.03 -9.70
CA SER A 102 -14.68 -76.41 -10.83
C SER A 102 -13.82 -76.53 -12.10
N GLY A 103 -14.41 -76.96 -13.25
CA GLY A 103 -13.75 -76.99 -14.53
C GLY A 103 -12.64 -78.08 -14.61
N ASN A 104 -11.55 -77.77 -15.36
CA ASN A 104 -10.44 -78.72 -15.61
C ASN A 104 -9.37 -78.67 -14.50
N LEU A 105 -9.58 -78.03 -13.37
CA LEU A 105 -8.61 -77.88 -12.29
C LEU A 105 -8.21 -79.20 -11.63
N LEU A 106 -9.05 -80.21 -11.61
CA LEU A 106 -8.70 -81.51 -11.11
C LEU A 106 -7.74 -82.32 -11.99
N LYS A 107 -7.63 -81.96 -13.26
CA LYS A 107 -6.66 -82.57 -14.21
C LYS A 107 -5.29 -81.99 -14.13
N GLN A 108 -5.16 -80.83 -13.58
CA GLN A 108 -3.85 -80.19 -13.30
C GLN A 108 -3.42 -80.62 -11.92
N ALA A 109 -2.33 -81.38 -11.83
CA ALA A 109 -1.76 -81.82 -10.56
C ALA A 109 -1.65 -80.63 -9.60
N LEU A 110 -2.39 -80.67 -8.46
CA LEU A 110 -2.36 -79.65 -7.44
C LEU A 110 -1.08 -79.82 -6.62
N PRO A 111 -0.05 -78.98 -6.86
CA PRO A 111 1.19 -79.09 -6.08
C PRO A 111 0.94 -78.57 -4.66
N GLY A 112 1.16 -79.41 -3.67
CA GLY A 112 1.16 -79.05 -2.26
C GLY A 112 -0.16 -79.17 -1.49
N GLY A 113 -1.24 -79.71 -2.08
CA GLY A 113 -2.53 -79.95 -1.38
C GLY A 113 -3.09 -78.66 -0.74
N ILE A 114 -3.71 -78.78 0.42
CA ILE A 114 -4.32 -77.67 1.17
C ILE A 114 -3.29 -76.82 1.97
N ALA A 115 -2.05 -77.34 2.13
CA ALA A 115 -1.06 -76.73 3.01
C ALA A 115 -0.84 -75.22 2.79
N PRO A 116 -0.85 -74.70 1.54
CA PRO A 116 -0.69 -73.25 1.28
C PRO A 116 -1.82 -72.41 1.81
N TYR A 117 -2.98 -72.99 2.21
CA TYR A 117 -4.21 -72.30 2.54
C TYR A 117 -4.59 -72.45 4.04
N LYS A 118 -3.97 -73.35 4.82
CA LYS A 118 -4.33 -73.66 6.19
C LYS A 118 -4.26 -72.48 7.17
N ASP A 119 -3.32 -71.55 6.95
CA ASP A 119 -3.09 -70.44 7.87
C ASP A 119 -4.00 -69.21 7.62
N ARG A 120 -4.88 -69.24 6.61
CA ARG A 120 -5.69 -68.09 6.18
C ARG A 120 -7.17 -68.46 6.05
N LEU A 121 -7.70 -69.24 6.95
CA LEU A 121 -9.09 -69.62 7.00
C LEU A 121 -9.97 -68.41 7.26
N GLU A 122 -11.07 -68.30 6.52
CA GLU A 122 -12.15 -67.30 6.66
C GLU A 122 -11.74 -65.83 6.41
N VAL A 123 -10.51 -65.58 5.98
CA VAL A 123 -10.06 -64.22 5.64
C VAL A 123 -9.69 -64.16 4.15
N PRO A 124 -10.36 -63.30 3.37
CA PRO A 124 -9.99 -63.12 1.97
C PRO A 124 -8.58 -62.59 1.79
N TYR A 125 -7.78 -63.17 0.90
CA TYR A 125 -6.44 -62.72 0.61
C TYR A 125 -6.11 -62.74 -0.89
N THR A 126 -5.10 -62.00 -1.33
CA THR A 126 -4.66 -61.90 -2.71
C THR A 126 -3.39 -62.67 -2.90
N ALA A 127 -3.35 -63.60 -3.84
CA ALA A 127 -2.16 -64.38 -4.18
C ALA A 127 -2.10 -64.72 -5.69
N VAL A 128 -0.97 -65.23 -6.14
CA VAL A 128 -0.83 -65.75 -7.48
C VAL A 128 -1.45 -67.14 -7.51
N GLU A 129 -2.26 -67.43 -8.55
CA GLU A 129 -2.90 -68.73 -8.76
C GLU A 129 -1.80 -69.82 -8.94
N PRO A 130 -1.82 -70.84 -8.12
CA PRO A 130 -0.80 -71.86 -8.16
C PRO A 130 -1.04 -72.99 -9.21
N TYR A 131 -2.24 -73.01 -9.85
CA TYR A 131 -2.72 -74.17 -10.55
C TYR A 131 -2.60 -74.12 -12.07
N SER A 132 -2.66 -72.96 -12.69
CA SER A 132 -2.80 -72.80 -14.15
C SER A 132 -1.47 -72.67 -14.87
N GLY A 133 -0.35 -72.63 -14.17
CA GLY A 133 0.96 -72.30 -14.73
C GLY A 133 1.06 -70.85 -15.23
N GLN A 134 -0.04 -70.10 -15.24
CA GLN A 134 -0.11 -68.67 -15.57
C GLN A 134 -0.03 -67.90 -14.27
N LYS A 135 0.91 -66.99 -14.11
CA LYS A 135 1.00 -66.11 -12.94
C LYS A 135 -0.19 -65.09 -12.88
N ARG A 136 -1.38 -65.60 -12.58
CA ARG A 136 -2.58 -64.78 -12.48
C ARG A 136 -2.83 -64.38 -11.01
N MET A 137 -3.04 -63.09 -10.79
CA MET A 137 -3.44 -62.59 -9.46
C MET A 137 -4.91 -62.91 -9.22
N CYS A 138 -5.16 -63.69 -8.15
CA CYS A 138 -6.49 -64.06 -7.71
C CYS A 138 -6.78 -63.61 -6.25
N ARG A 139 -8.05 -63.41 -5.97
CA ARG A 139 -8.54 -63.22 -4.63
C ARG A 139 -9.08 -64.55 -4.13
N PHE A 140 -8.64 -65.01 -2.99
CA PHE A 140 -8.95 -66.28 -2.39
C PHE A 140 -9.78 -66.13 -1.14
N LEU A 141 -10.75 -67.03 -0.93
CA LEU A 141 -11.43 -67.29 0.32
C LEU A 141 -11.37 -68.77 0.64
N VAL A 142 -10.91 -69.13 1.82
CA VAL A 142 -10.82 -70.49 2.32
C VAL A 142 -11.79 -70.63 3.50
N THR A 143 -12.75 -71.53 3.40
CA THR A 143 -13.76 -71.74 4.46
C THR A 143 -13.87 -73.22 4.81
N ARG A 144 -14.11 -73.57 6.07
CA ARG A 144 -14.43 -74.95 6.47
C ARG A 144 -15.93 -75.19 6.36
N LEU A 145 -16.28 -76.28 5.78
CA LEU A 145 -17.67 -76.73 5.73
C LEU A 145 -18.03 -77.38 7.05
N GLY A 146 -19.33 -77.29 7.46
CA GLY A 146 -19.83 -77.71 8.74
C GLY A 146 -19.66 -79.22 9.01
N GLN A 147 -20.08 -79.70 10.24
CA GLN A 147 -19.84 -81.07 10.72
C GLN A 147 -20.35 -82.19 9.81
N LYS A 148 -21.36 -81.94 9.01
CA LYS A 148 -21.89 -82.94 8.05
C LYS A 148 -21.00 -83.22 6.85
N ALA A 149 -20.11 -82.30 6.54
CA ALA A 149 -19.16 -82.37 5.42
C ALA A 149 -17.82 -83.03 5.81
N GLN A 150 -17.71 -83.75 6.97
CA GLN A 150 -16.54 -84.51 7.44
C GLN A 150 -15.17 -83.71 7.41
N GLY A 151 -15.21 -82.43 7.82
CA GLY A 151 -14.01 -81.59 7.91
C GLY A 151 -13.43 -81.13 6.53
N SER A 152 -14.27 -81.08 5.54
CA SER A 152 -13.91 -80.60 4.22
C SER A 152 -13.66 -79.10 4.23
N THR A 153 -12.70 -78.66 3.42
CA THR A 153 -12.32 -77.25 3.23
C THR A 153 -12.62 -76.85 1.80
N LEU A 154 -13.39 -75.72 1.66
CA LEU A 154 -13.72 -75.14 0.37
C LEU A 154 -12.76 -73.95 0.13
N VAL A 155 -12.03 -74.00 -1.01
CA VAL A 155 -11.20 -72.92 -1.51
C VAL A 155 -11.89 -72.28 -2.70
N LEU A 156 -12.30 -71.05 -2.53
CA LEU A 156 -12.88 -70.22 -3.59
C LEU A 156 -11.86 -69.20 -4.04
N PHE A 157 -11.80 -68.93 -5.32
CA PHE A 157 -10.96 -67.87 -5.84
C PHE A 157 -11.53 -67.26 -7.12
N ARG A 158 -11.19 -65.98 -7.28
CA ARG A 158 -11.59 -65.19 -8.44
C ARG A 158 -10.36 -64.49 -9.04
N TRP A 159 -10.25 -64.52 -10.37
CA TRP A 159 -9.24 -63.80 -11.09
C TRP A 159 -9.54 -62.28 -11.06
N ILE A 160 -8.60 -61.49 -10.49
CA ILE A 160 -8.74 -60.04 -10.30
C ILE A 160 -7.97 -59.21 -11.33
N GLY A 161 -7.36 -59.85 -12.34
CA GLY A 161 -6.55 -59.13 -13.37
C GLY A 161 -7.30 -57.99 -14.07
N PRO A 162 -8.59 -58.16 -14.47
CA PRO A 162 -9.39 -57.06 -15.04
C PRO A 162 -9.54 -55.88 -14.07
N ASN A 163 -9.83 -56.15 -12.78
CA ASN A 163 -9.98 -55.16 -11.74
C ASN A 163 -8.66 -54.38 -11.51
N LEU A 164 -7.54 -55.07 -11.48
CA LEU A 164 -6.21 -54.46 -11.35
C LEU A 164 -5.88 -53.57 -12.55
N ARG A 165 -6.23 -53.98 -13.78
CA ARG A 165 -6.05 -53.15 -14.98
C ARG A 165 -6.91 -51.90 -14.94
N THR A 166 -8.15 -52.00 -14.46
CA THR A 166 -9.04 -50.84 -14.28
C THR A 166 -8.48 -49.86 -13.23
N LEU A 167 -8.02 -50.39 -12.07
CA LEU A 167 -7.38 -49.57 -11.05
C LEU A 167 -6.11 -48.87 -11.60
N ALA A 168 -5.28 -49.56 -12.39
CA ALA A 168 -4.11 -48.98 -13.02
C ALA A 168 -4.45 -47.92 -14.08
N ARG A 169 -5.60 -48.01 -14.76
CA ARG A 169 -6.09 -46.94 -15.65
C ARG A 169 -6.57 -45.74 -14.86
N LEU A 170 -7.28 -45.97 -13.77
CA LEU A 170 -7.69 -44.89 -12.85
C LEU A 170 -6.49 -44.19 -12.23
N ASP A 171 -5.47 -44.94 -11.80
CA ASP A 171 -4.24 -44.34 -11.27
C ASP A 171 -3.60 -43.38 -12.26
N ARG A 172 -3.49 -43.78 -13.55
CA ARG A 172 -2.94 -42.90 -14.60
C ARG A 172 -3.81 -41.68 -14.86
N ALA A 173 -5.15 -41.83 -14.86
CA ALA A 173 -6.06 -40.72 -15.02
C ALA A 173 -5.98 -39.74 -13.86
N LEU A 174 -5.88 -40.21 -12.60
CA LEU A 174 -5.74 -39.40 -11.42
C LEU A 174 -4.41 -38.59 -11.44
N VAL A 175 -3.31 -39.22 -11.83
CA VAL A 175 -2.02 -38.55 -12.00
C VAL A 175 -2.11 -37.46 -13.07
N GLY A 176 -2.71 -37.79 -14.24
CA GLY A 176 -2.95 -36.80 -15.30
C GLY A 176 -3.80 -35.61 -14.83
N PHE A 177 -4.84 -35.88 -14.05
CA PHE A 177 -5.71 -34.86 -13.47
C PHE A 177 -4.95 -33.92 -12.51
N VAL A 178 -4.10 -34.46 -11.64
CA VAL A 178 -3.27 -33.67 -10.73
C VAL A 178 -2.27 -32.79 -11.50
N ILE A 179 -1.62 -33.34 -12.53
CA ILE A 179 -0.67 -32.58 -13.37
C ILE A 179 -1.42 -31.44 -14.11
N LEU A 180 -2.53 -31.74 -14.74
CA LEU A 180 -3.32 -30.74 -15.46
C LEU A 180 -3.86 -29.64 -14.53
N GLY A 181 -4.33 -30.04 -13.35
CA GLY A 181 -4.78 -29.12 -12.30
C GLY A 181 -3.66 -28.20 -11.81
N PHE A 182 -2.45 -28.74 -11.62
CA PHE A 182 -1.27 -27.94 -11.27
C PHE A 182 -0.94 -26.90 -12.36
N LEU A 183 -0.86 -27.32 -13.61
CA LEU A 183 -0.55 -26.44 -14.74
C LEU A 183 -1.63 -25.35 -14.92
N GLY A 184 -2.89 -25.74 -14.84
CA GLY A 184 -4.02 -24.78 -14.93
C GLY A 184 -4.00 -23.75 -13.82
N THR A 185 -3.81 -24.18 -12.58
CA THR A 185 -3.74 -23.28 -11.42
C THR A 185 -2.52 -22.35 -11.50
N ALA A 186 -1.38 -22.88 -11.92
CA ALA A 186 -0.16 -22.09 -12.09
C ALA A 186 -0.35 -20.98 -13.15
N ALA A 187 -0.98 -21.31 -14.28
CA ALA A 187 -1.28 -20.33 -15.34
C ALA A 187 -2.27 -19.23 -14.87
N ILE A 188 -3.35 -19.63 -14.18
CA ILE A 188 -4.34 -18.68 -13.64
C ILE A 188 -3.70 -17.75 -12.60
N LEU A 189 -2.93 -18.30 -11.66
CA LEU A 189 -2.25 -17.53 -10.64
C LEU A 189 -1.20 -16.58 -11.23
N ALA A 190 -0.41 -17.03 -12.21
CA ALA A 190 0.55 -16.19 -12.90
C ALA A 190 -0.13 -14.99 -13.59
N GLY A 191 -1.24 -15.23 -14.27
CA GLY A 191 -2.06 -14.18 -14.88
C GLY A 191 -2.67 -13.20 -13.87
N ALA A 192 -3.23 -13.72 -12.78
CA ALA A 192 -3.83 -12.92 -11.71
C ALA A 192 -2.80 -12.04 -11.01
N VAL A 193 -1.64 -12.59 -10.63
CA VAL A 193 -0.54 -11.86 -9.99
C VAL A 193 0.02 -10.77 -10.91
N THR A 194 0.15 -11.08 -12.21
CA THR A 194 0.62 -10.10 -13.20
C THR A 194 -0.34 -8.91 -13.33
N ARG A 195 -1.65 -9.18 -13.39
CA ARG A 195 -2.67 -8.13 -13.43
C ARG A 195 -2.73 -7.30 -12.15
N ALA A 196 -2.65 -7.97 -10.99
CA ALA A 196 -2.72 -7.30 -9.69
C ALA A 196 -1.51 -6.37 -9.43
N LEU A 197 -0.32 -6.71 -9.93
CA LEU A 197 0.90 -5.91 -9.71
C LEU A 197 1.19 -4.89 -10.82
N LYS A 198 0.44 -4.88 -11.92
CA LYS A 198 0.61 -3.91 -13.02
C LYS A 198 0.53 -2.44 -12.54
N PRO A 199 -0.44 -2.03 -11.68
CA PRO A 199 -0.51 -0.66 -11.18
C PRO A 199 0.74 -0.23 -10.40
N VAL A 200 1.35 -1.15 -9.65
CA VAL A 200 2.58 -0.86 -8.89
C VAL A 200 3.75 -0.55 -9.83
N GLU A 201 3.86 -1.27 -10.95
CA GLU A 201 4.89 -0.99 -11.97
C GLU A 201 4.67 0.36 -12.64
N GLU A 202 3.42 0.73 -12.93
CA GLU A 202 3.09 2.03 -13.52
C GLU A 202 3.50 3.18 -12.58
N VAL A 203 3.19 3.07 -11.27
CA VAL A 203 3.61 4.04 -10.25
C VAL A 203 5.13 4.11 -10.12
N THR A 204 5.80 2.96 -10.06
CA THR A 204 7.26 2.91 -9.91
C THR A 204 7.95 3.54 -11.12
N ARG A 205 7.48 3.22 -12.34
CA ARG A 205 8.04 3.78 -13.57
C ARG A 205 7.84 5.30 -13.64
N LEU A 206 6.69 5.79 -13.19
CA LEU A 206 6.46 7.24 -13.13
C LEU A 206 7.40 7.89 -12.13
N ALA A 207 7.55 7.30 -10.92
CA ALA A 207 8.45 7.83 -9.90
C ALA A 207 9.93 7.87 -10.35
N GLU A 208 10.35 6.92 -11.21
CA GLU A 208 11.67 6.91 -11.82
C GLU A 208 11.83 7.95 -12.96
N GLN A 209 10.73 8.37 -13.58
CA GLN A 209 10.70 9.34 -14.68
C GLN A 209 10.39 10.76 -14.26
N VAL A 210 9.98 10.96 -13.00
CA VAL A 210 9.76 12.31 -12.43
C VAL A 210 11.12 12.95 -12.20
N GLU A 211 11.45 13.91 -13.06
CA GLU A 211 12.59 14.81 -12.89
C GLU A 211 12.11 16.12 -12.28
N ALA A 212 13.00 16.82 -11.56
CA ALA A 212 12.71 18.13 -10.99
C ALA A 212 12.27 19.17 -12.03
N THR A 213 12.57 18.91 -13.31
CA THR A 213 12.23 19.76 -14.45
C THR A 213 10.84 19.49 -15.05
N ASP A 214 10.25 18.30 -14.81
CA ASP A 214 8.94 17.93 -15.36
C ASP A 214 8.07 17.22 -14.30
N LEU A 215 7.42 18.02 -13.47
CA LEU A 215 6.47 17.58 -12.44
C LEU A 215 5.02 17.54 -12.94
N SER A 216 4.78 17.80 -14.21
CA SER A 216 3.40 17.85 -14.77
C SER A 216 2.76 16.48 -14.98
N ARG A 217 3.55 15.43 -14.97
CA ARG A 217 3.08 14.06 -15.17
C ARG A 217 2.22 13.59 -14.01
N ARG A 218 1.17 12.81 -14.34
CA ARG A 218 0.22 12.28 -13.36
C ARG A 218 0.12 10.76 -13.49
N VAL A 219 -0.03 10.10 -12.33
CA VAL A 219 -0.32 8.65 -12.28
C VAL A 219 -1.73 8.43 -12.80
N ARG A 220 -1.86 7.64 -13.87
CA ARG A 220 -3.14 7.16 -14.37
C ARG A 220 -3.22 5.67 -14.12
N VAL A 221 -4.09 5.25 -13.20
CA VAL A 221 -4.34 3.84 -12.92
C VAL A 221 -5.51 3.42 -13.80
N SER A 222 -5.21 2.63 -14.85
CA SER A 222 -6.21 2.10 -15.78
C SER A 222 -6.83 0.78 -15.31
N THR A 223 -6.10 0.01 -14.46
CA THR A 223 -6.50 -1.30 -13.96
C THR A 223 -6.13 -1.40 -12.49
N GLY A 224 -7.06 -1.86 -11.64
CA GLY A 224 -6.81 -2.03 -10.20
C GLY A 224 -8.04 -1.70 -9.36
N GLY A 225 -8.05 -2.13 -8.12
CA GLY A 225 -9.11 -1.87 -7.16
C GLY A 225 -9.16 -0.40 -6.70
N GLU A 226 -10.07 -0.11 -5.79
CA GLU A 226 -10.27 1.21 -5.21
C GLU A 226 -9.01 1.70 -4.45
N GLU A 227 -8.26 0.78 -3.85
CA GLU A 227 -7.01 1.04 -3.13
C GLU A 227 -5.95 1.68 -4.02
N PHE A 228 -5.81 1.19 -5.25
CA PHE A 228 -4.84 1.74 -6.21
C PHE A 228 -5.27 3.10 -6.76
N ARG A 229 -6.58 3.31 -6.94
CA ARG A 229 -7.10 4.64 -7.32
C ARG A 229 -6.86 5.66 -6.22
N ARG A 230 -7.07 5.28 -4.96
CA ARG A 230 -6.79 6.13 -3.79
C ARG A 230 -5.30 6.44 -3.68
N LEU A 231 -4.43 5.45 -3.87
CA LEU A 231 -2.97 5.65 -3.88
C LEU A 231 -2.55 6.64 -4.98
N ALA A 232 -3.08 6.47 -6.20
CA ALA A 232 -2.80 7.38 -7.30
C ALA A 232 -3.26 8.82 -7.02
N ALA A 233 -4.44 8.99 -6.40
CA ALA A 233 -4.94 10.30 -6.00
C ALA A 233 -4.04 10.98 -4.97
N VAL A 234 -3.55 10.25 -3.95
CA VAL A 234 -2.61 10.78 -2.96
C VAL A 234 -1.30 11.20 -3.62
N ILE A 235 -0.74 10.36 -4.49
CA ILE A 235 0.51 10.68 -5.21
C ILE A 235 0.32 11.90 -6.11
N ASN A 236 -0.79 11.99 -6.85
CA ASN A 236 -1.08 13.14 -7.71
C ASN A 236 -1.23 14.44 -6.89
N SER A 237 -1.85 14.38 -5.73
CA SER A 237 -1.95 15.52 -4.80
C SER A 237 -0.58 15.96 -4.29
N LEU A 238 0.33 15.02 -3.97
CA LEU A 238 1.70 15.33 -3.59
C LEU A 238 2.49 15.97 -4.74
N LEU A 239 2.35 15.45 -5.96
CA LEU A 239 2.99 16.01 -7.16
C LEU A 239 2.48 17.42 -7.45
N GLU A 240 1.19 17.69 -7.28
CA GLU A 240 0.60 19.02 -7.46
C GLU A 240 1.15 20.03 -6.45
N ARG A 241 1.26 19.64 -5.18
CA ARG A 241 1.88 20.48 -4.14
C ARG A 241 3.35 20.75 -4.45
N LEU A 242 4.09 19.76 -4.90
CA LEU A 242 5.50 19.89 -5.26
C LEU A 242 5.67 20.80 -6.48
N GLU A 243 4.84 20.63 -7.51
CA GLU A 243 4.85 21.45 -8.72
C GLU A 243 4.54 22.93 -8.40
N SER A 244 3.53 23.18 -7.55
CA SER A 244 3.17 24.54 -7.14
C SER A 244 4.28 25.20 -6.34
N ALA A 245 4.94 24.47 -5.41
CA ALA A 245 6.08 24.96 -4.65
C ALA A 245 7.29 25.28 -5.57
N PHE A 246 7.58 24.40 -6.52
CA PHE A 246 8.67 24.62 -7.49
C PHE A 246 8.42 25.83 -8.39
N ARG A 247 7.17 26.00 -8.86
CA ARG A 247 6.78 27.19 -9.64
C ARG A 247 6.87 28.47 -8.83
N ALA A 248 6.49 28.44 -7.54
CA ALA A 248 6.62 29.58 -6.65
C ALA A 248 8.09 29.92 -6.40
N GLN A 249 8.94 28.92 -6.17
CA GLN A 249 10.38 29.12 -6.02
C GLN A 249 11.04 29.70 -7.27
N LYS A 250 10.70 29.18 -8.46
CA LYS A 250 11.24 29.67 -9.73
C LYS A 250 10.85 31.13 -9.98
N ARG A 251 9.59 31.48 -9.68
CA ARG A 251 9.14 32.88 -9.75
C ARG A 251 9.91 33.77 -8.80
N LEU A 252 10.05 33.34 -7.52
CA LEU A 252 10.83 34.11 -6.53
C LEU A 252 12.26 34.42 -7.02
N ILE A 253 12.93 33.41 -7.58
CA ILE A 253 14.31 33.60 -8.10
C ILE A 253 14.33 34.58 -9.28
N ALA A 254 13.37 34.49 -10.20
CA ALA A 254 13.29 35.36 -11.37
C ALA A 254 13.00 36.81 -10.94
N ASP A 255 12.05 37.01 -10.04
CA ASP A 255 11.66 38.31 -9.53
C ASP A 255 12.82 38.96 -8.71
N ALA A 256 13.46 38.17 -7.83
CA ALA A 256 14.63 38.62 -7.09
C ALA A 256 15.77 39.05 -8.03
N ALA A 257 16.06 38.26 -9.07
CA ALA A 257 17.10 38.62 -10.03
C ALA A 257 16.81 39.96 -10.77
N HIS A 258 15.50 40.18 -11.08
CA HIS A 258 15.10 41.41 -11.72
C HIS A 258 15.23 42.62 -10.80
N GLU A 259 14.75 42.52 -9.56
CA GLU A 259 14.79 43.60 -8.57
C GLU A 259 16.22 43.92 -8.09
N LEU A 260 17.11 42.91 -8.01
CA LEU A 260 18.52 43.16 -7.65
C LEU A 260 19.35 43.79 -8.79
N LYS A 261 18.94 43.57 -10.06
CA LYS A 261 19.65 44.10 -11.23
C LYS A 261 19.63 45.64 -11.26
N THR A 262 18.49 46.23 -10.95
CA THR A 262 18.30 47.71 -11.01
C THR A 262 19.19 48.46 -10.02
N PRO A 263 19.16 48.19 -8.69
CA PRO A 263 20.05 48.89 -7.75
C PRO A 263 21.53 48.62 -8.03
N THR A 264 21.86 47.37 -8.49
CA THR A 264 23.23 47.05 -8.88
C THR A 264 23.71 47.91 -10.03
N ALA A 265 22.87 48.16 -11.06
CA ALA A 265 23.20 49.05 -12.17
C ALA A 265 23.41 50.51 -11.71
N VAL A 266 22.58 50.98 -10.76
CA VAL A 266 22.77 52.33 -10.15
C VAL A 266 24.08 52.42 -9.41
N LEU A 267 24.41 51.39 -8.57
CA LEU A 267 25.70 51.37 -7.85
C LEU A 267 26.89 51.41 -8.80
N VAL A 268 26.86 50.68 -9.89
CA VAL A 268 27.92 50.68 -10.91
C VAL A 268 28.01 52.05 -11.58
N GLY A 269 26.89 52.66 -11.96
CA GLY A 269 26.84 53.98 -12.58
C GLY A 269 27.41 55.08 -11.68
N GLU A 270 26.94 55.15 -10.43
CA GLU A 270 27.40 56.12 -9.45
C GLU A 270 28.88 55.92 -9.11
N THR A 271 29.35 54.67 -9.07
CA THR A 271 30.78 54.40 -8.86
C THR A 271 31.64 54.92 -10.02
N GLN A 272 31.16 54.73 -11.26
CA GLN A 272 31.84 55.25 -12.45
C GLN A 272 31.85 56.77 -12.48
N GLU A 273 30.75 57.40 -12.05
CA GLU A 273 30.66 58.87 -11.97
C GLU A 273 31.64 59.43 -10.90
N ALA A 274 31.67 58.82 -9.71
CA ALA A 274 32.58 59.21 -8.63
C ALA A 274 34.08 59.05 -9.02
N LEU A 275 34.39 58.08 -9.89
CA LEU A 275 35.75 57.81 -10.37
C LEU A 275 36.16 58.61 -11.59
N ARG A 276 35.32 59.45 -12.15
CA ARG A 276 35.62 60.29 -13.29
C ARG A 276 36.76 61.26 -12.94
N PRO A 277 37.80 61.46 -13.79
CA PRO A 277 38.95 62.29 -13.50
C PRO A 277 38.59 63.78 -13.30
N ASP A 278 37.54 64.23 -13.99
CA ASP A 278 37.05 65.61 -13.98
C ASP A 278 35.90 65.84 -12.96
N ALA A 279 35.49 64.86 -12.20
CA ALA A 279 34.43 64.99 -11.20
C ALA A 279 34.86 65.94 -10.07
N THR A 280 34.00 66.88 -9.73
CA THR A 280 34.19 67.80 -8.60
C THR A 280 34.06 67.09 -7.25
N ALA A 281 34.50 67.70 -6.18
CA ALA A 281 34.37 67.16 -4.85
C ALA A 281 32.90 66.98 -4.42
N GLU A 282 32.04 67.89 -4.87
CA GLU A 282 30.59 67.81 -4.58
C GLU A 282 29.90 66.64 -5.34
N GLU A 283 30.16 66.49 -6.65
CA GLU A 283 29.65 65.38 -7.45
C GLU A 283 30.11 64.03 -6.88
N ARG A 284 31.37 63.91 -6.44
CA ARG A 284 31.85 62.69 -5.77
C ARG A 284 31.11 62.40 -4.46
N ARG A 285 30.80 63.44 -3.69
CA ARG A 285 30.09 63.34 -2.43
C ARG A 285 28.65 62.86 -2.68
N GLU A 286 27.97 63.47 -3.63
CA GLU A 286 26.59 63.07 -4.03
C GLU A 286 26.54 61.63 -4.49
N SER A 287 27.49 61.20 -5.35
CA SER A 287 27.56 59.80 -5.79
C SER A 287 27.84 58.83 -4.63
N LEU A 288 28.75 59.18 -3.70
CA LEU A 288 29.01 58.34 -2.52
C LEU A 288 27.80 58.24 -1.58
N GLU A 289 27.06 59.33 -1.37
CA GLU A 289 25.83 59.33 -0.59
C GLU A 289 24.73 58.46 -1.26
N THR A 290 24.67 58.52 -2.59
CA THR A 290 23.76 57.67 -3.38
C THR A 290 24.17 56.19 -3.28
N ILE A 291 25.43 55.85 -3.39
CA ILE A 291 25.97 54.49 -3.23
C ILE A 291 25.64 53.96 -1.83
N GLU A 292 25.88 54.74 -0.78
CA GLU A 292 25.55 54.35 0.60
C GLU A 292 24.07 54.07 0.76
N ARG A 293 23.20 54.94 0.30
CA ARG A 293 21.74 54.83 0.37
C ARG A 293 21.25 53.61 -0.36
N VAL A 294 21.67 53.38 -1.63
CA VAL A 294 21.28 52.24 -2.44
C VAL A 294 21.80 50.92 -1.85
N SER A 295 23.05 50.91 -1.34
CA SER A 295 23.63 49.73 -0.69
C SER A 295 22.84 49.30 0.55
N ARG A 296 22.44 50.27 1.40
CA ARG A 296 21.59 50.00 2.58
C ARG A 296 20.20 49.48 2.18
N GLY A 297 19.64 50.00 1.08
CA GLY A 297 18.36 49.51 0.49
C GLY A 297 18.50 48.06 0.04
N LEU A 298 19.56 47.77 -0.72
CA LEU A 298 19.84 46.42 -1.23
C LEU A 298 20.06 45.41 -0.10
N ALA A 299 20.77 45.77 0.97
CA ALA A 299 20.95 44.89 2.13
C ALA A 299 19.60 44.52 2.79
N ARG A 300 18.69 45.48 2.96
CA ARG A 300 17.33 45.24 3.49
C ARG A 300 16.49 44.32 2.58
N GLU A 301 16.64 44.50 1.27
CA GLU A 301 15.93 43.69 0.28
C GLU A 301 16.39 42.25 0.27
N ILE A 302 17.73 42.03 0.30
CA ILE A 302 18.31 40.68 0.41
C ILE A 302 17.85 40.00 1.71
N ASP A 303 17.82 40.69 2.84
CA ASP A 303 17.34 40.13 4.11
C ASP A 303 15.85 39.73 4.03
N SER A 304 15.03 40.57 3.40
CA SER A 304 13.60 40.28 3.14
C SER A 304 13.41 39.05 2.25
N LEU A 305 14.21 38.92 1.18
CA LEU A 305 14.19 37.75 0.29
C LEU A 305 14.62 36.47 1.00
N LEU A 306 15.68 36.53 1.82
CA LEU A 306 16.12 35.37 2.60
C LEU A 306 15.05 34.88 3.58
N HIS A 307 14.30 35.82 4.16
CA HIS A 307 13.16 35.45 5.04
C HIS A 307 12.01 34.82 4.31
N LEU A 308 11.63 35.37 3.15
CA LEU A 308 10.61 34.77 2.30
C LEU A 308 10.99 33.36 1.84
N ALA A 309 12.28 33.14 1.52
CA ALA A 309 12.78 31.83 1.13
C ALA A 309 12.80 30.81 2.28
N ARG A 310 13.05 31.24 3.51
CA ARG A 310 13.05 30.37 4.69
C ARG A 310 11.64 29.99 5.17
N GLY A 311 10.64 30.81 4.89
CA GLY A 311 9.26 30.59 5.37
C GLY A 311 8.47 29.53 4.59
N ASP A 312 8.88 29.18 3.37
CA ASP A 312 8.15 28.25 2.51
C ASP A 312 8.38 26.74 2.84
N GLY A 313 9.22 26.38 3.82
CA GLY A 313 9.56 24.97 3.96
C GLY A 313 10.01 24.47 5.32
N THR A 314 10.00 25.25 6.37
CA THR A 314 10.52 24.78 7.65
C THR A 314 9.42 24.54 8.69
N ALA A 315 9.71 23.60 9.59
CA ALA A 315 8.88 23.14 10.68
C ALA A 315 8.07 24.25 11.35
N PRO A 316 6.86 23.93 11.84
CA PRO A 316 6.06 24.94 12.53
C PRO A 316 6.92 25.64 13.57
N PRO A 317 6.88 26.99 13.62
CA PRO A 317 7.71 27.76 14.55
C PRO A 317 7.54 27.13 15.93
N ARG A 318 8.65 26.97 16.67
CA ARG A 318 8.57 26.47 18.05
C ARG A 318 7.48 27.26 18.74
N ARG A 319 6.37 26.62 19.08
CA ARG A 319 5.20 27.26 19.69
C ARG A 319 5.57 27.83 21.06
N ARG A 320 6.27 28.96 21.04
CA ARG A 320 6.46 29.81 22.23
C ARG A 320 5.32 30.79 22.26
N VAL A 321 4.81 31.05 23.44
CA VAL A 321 3.81 32.11 23.62
C VAL A 321 4.55 33.43 23.63
N ALA A 322 4.16 34.35 22.76
CA ALA A 322 4.70 35.69 22.68
C ALA A 322 3.60 36.71 22.98
N ASP A 323 3.93 37.80 23.68
CA ASP A 323 3.00 38.89 23.92
C ASP A 323 3.09 39.90 22.76
N LEU A 324 2.03 39.94 21.94
CA LEU A 324 1.96 40.81 20.77
C LEU A 324 1.95 42.30 21.15
N ALA A 325 1.46 42.66 22.36
CA ALA A 325 1.51 44.06 22.83
C ALA A 325 2.94 44.54 23.04
N VAL A 326 3.79 43.70 23.66
CA VAL A 326 5.23 44.01 23.84
C VAL A 326 5.92 44.12 22.49
N ILE A 327 5.64 43.18 21.58
CA ILE A 327 6.25 43.13 20.24
C ILE A 327 5.85 44.37 19.42
N ALA A 328 4.58 44.76 19.45
CA ALA A 328 4.12 45.94 18.74
C ALA A 328 4.68 47.24 19.31
N ALA A 329 4.82 47.35 20.64
CA ALA A 329 5.49 48.48 21.28
C ALA A 329 6.96 48.63 20.80
N GLU A 330 7.73 47.54 20.80
CA GLU A 330 9.12 47.52 20.28
C GLU A 330 9.17 47.91 18.79
N ALA A 331 8.20 47.49 17.96
CA ALA A 331 8.12 47.90 16.57
C ALA A 331 7.84 49.40 16.41
N VAL A 332 6.97 49.93 17.23
CA VAL A 332 6.71 51.41 17.29
C VAL A 332 7.96 52.16 17.69
N ASP A 333 8.59 51.78 18.79
CA ASP A 333 9.84 52.43 19.29
C ASP A 333 10.94 52.40 18.22
N THR A 334 11.13 51.28 17.54
CA THR A 334 12.12 51.15 16.46
C THR A 334 11.81 52.04 15.25
N THR A 335 10.53 52.35 15.01
CA THR A 335 10.06 53.16 13.88
C THR A 335 9.99 54.67 14.23
N GLU A 336 10.03 55.02 15.51
CA GLU A 336 9.93 56.43 15.97
C GLU A 336 10.91 57.40 15.29
N PRO A 337 12.22 57.06 15.10
CA PRO A 337 13.15 57.95 14.40
C PRO A 337 12.71 58.23 12.94
N LEU A 338 12.15 57.23 12.25
CA LEU A 338 11.61 57.40 10.91
C LEU A 338 10.39 58.31 10.92
N GLY A 339 9.50 58.15 11.90
CA GLY A 339 8.33 58.99 12.11
C GLY A 339 8.73 60.45 12.37
N ALA A 340 9.68 60.68 13.28
CA ALA A 340 10.19 62.02 13.60
C ALA A 340 10.79 62.72 12.37
N ALA A 341 11.57 62.00 11.57
CA ALA A 341 12.16 62.54 10.33
C ALA A 341 11.13 62.94 9.29
N ARG A 342 9.89 62.34 9.34
CA ARG A 342 8.78 62.60 8.43
C ARG A 342 7.70 63.50 9.04
N GLY A 343 7.84 63.91 10.28
CA GLY A 343 6.80 64.70 10.99
C GLY A 343 5.53 63.89 11.29
N VAL A 344 5.66 62.56 11.41
CA VAL A 344 4.56 61.63 11.72
C VAL A 344 4.77 61.09 13.13
N ARG A 345 3.71 61.14 13.96
CA ARG A 345 3.72 60.55 15.32
C ARG A 345 3.06 59.19 15.31
N CYS A 346 3.59 58.24 16.08
CA CYS A 346 2.93 56.97 16.34
C CYS A 346 2.27 57.00 17.70
N LEU A 347 0.97 56.63 17.76
CA LEU A 347 0.22 56.42 18.99
C LEU A 347 0.01 54.95 19.20
N PHE A 348 0.56 54.40 20.28
CA PHE A 348 0.37 52.99 20.63
C PHE A 348 -0.64 52.86 21.78
N THR A 349 -1.60 51.93 21.62
CA THR A 349 -2.59 51.58 22.61
C THR A 349 -2.79 50.08 22.71
N HIS A 350 -3.07 49.56 23.91
CA HIS A 350 -3.41 48.17 24.09
C HIS A 350 -4.43 48.00 25.25
N ASN A 351 -5.21 46.94 25.22
CA ASN A 351 -6.24 46.63 26.25
C ASN A 351 -5.77 45.55 27.25
N GLY A 352 -4.50 45.25 27.31
CA GLY A 352 -3.87 44.24 28.17
C GLY A 352 -2.92 43.31 27.44
N PRO A 353 -2.41 42.24 28.09
CA PRO A 353 -1.55 41.25 27.45
C PRO A 353 -2.28 40.55 26.31
N ALA A 354 -1.58 40.37 25.18
CA ALA A 354 -2.15 39.85 23.95
C ALA A 354 -1.28 38.68 23.45
N PHE A 355 -1.58 37.47 23.93
CA PHE A 355 -0.73 36.30 23.69
C PHE A 355 -1.04 35.60 22.37
N VAL A 356 0.03 35.31 21.61
CA VAL A 356 0.01 34.56 20.34
C VAL A 356 1.00 33.40 20.42
N ALA A 357 0.61 32.22 19.94
CA ALA A 357 1.51 31.06 19.86
C ALA A 357 2.33 31.14 18.56
N GLY A 358 3.65 31.41 18.68
CA GLY A 358 4.45 31.55 17.48
C GLY A 358 5.90 31.94 17.72
N ASP A 359 6.53 32.40 16.64
CA ASP A 359 7.88 32.93 16.63
C ASP A 359 7.88 34.43 16.86
N ARG A 360 8.57 34.87 17.93
CA ARG A 360 8.67 36.29 18.31
C ARG A 360 9.28 37.14 17.20
N GLU A 361 10.29 36.63 16.53
CA GLU A 361 10.99 37.38 15.47
C GLU A 361 10.09 37.60 14.26
N GLY A 362 9.35 36.55 13.83
CA GLY A 362 8.35 36.66 12.76
C GLY A 362 7.28 37.68 13.10
N LEU A 363 6.69 37.60 14.31
CA LEU A 363 5.65 38.55 14.77
C LEU A 363 6.21 40.00 14.85
N TRP A 364 7.45 40.16 15.29
CA TRP A 364 8.11 41.49 15.31
C TRP A 364 8.27 42.06 13.90
N ARG A 365 8.70 41.23 12.94
CA ARG A 365 8.81 41.62 11.52
C ARG A 365 7.47 42.02 10.93
N LEU A 366 6.43 41.29 11.24
CA LEU A 366 5.06 41.62 10.81
C LEU A 366 4.65 43.00 11.34
N ALA A 367 4.81 43.23 12.66
CA ALA A 367 4.46 44.52 13.28
C ALA A 367 5.31 45.65 12.71
N SER A 368 6.64 45.48 12.61
CA SER A 368 7.57 46.45 12.07
C SER A 368 7.27 46.83 10.61
N ASN A 369 6.92 45.85 9.75
CA ASN A 369 6.50 46.14 8.37
C ASN A 369 5.19 46.93 8.30
N LEU A 370 4.21 46.63 9.13
CA LEU A 370 2.95 47.39 9.15
C LEU A 370 3.16 48.80 9.67
N VAL A 371 3.87 48.98 10.78
CA VAL A 371 4.13 50.30 11.38
C VAL A 371 4.98 51.16 10.46
N SER A 372 6.07 50.64 9.91
CA SER A 372 6.92 51.37 8.98
C SER A 372 6.18 51.77 7.70
N ASN A 373 5.35 50.86 7.13
CA ASN A 373 4.52 51.22 5.99
C ASN A 373 3.55 52.37 6.34
N ALA A 374 2.87 52.27 7.48
CA ALA A 374 1.95 53.32 7.91
C ALA A 374 2.67 54.69 8.04
N VAL A 375 3.86 54.73 8.61
CA VAL A 375 4.67 55.97 8.72
C VAL A 375 5.11 56.46 7.35
N LEU A 376 5.50 55.57 6.44
CA LEU A 376 5.96 55.95 5.11
C LEU A 376 4.87 56.54 4.22
N TYR A 377 3.63 56.12 4.39
CA TYR A 377 2.51 56.50 3.53
C TYR A 377 1.56 57.54 4.16
N THR A 378 1.67 57.78 5.44
CA THR A 378 0.91 58.78 6.16
C THR A 378 1.40 60.20 5.81
N ASP A 379 0.49 61.17 5.73
CA ASP A 379 0.84 62.59 5.46
C ASP A 379 1.55 63.24 6.67
N PRO A 380 2.58 64.08 6.44
CA PRO A 380 3.25 64.81 7.51
C PRO A 380 2.28 65.62 8.39
N GLY A 381 2.57 65.72 9.69
CA GLY A 381 1.71 66.42 10.66
C GLY A 381 0.54 65.59 11.18
N THR A 382 0.39 64.35 10.73
CA THR A 382 -0.68 63.44 11.17
C THR A 382 -0.16 62.33 12.07
N THR A 383 -1.05 61.42 12.50
CA THR A 383 -0.74 60.37 13.48
C THR A 383 -1.10 59.00 12.92
N VAL A 384 -0.15 58.05 13.04
CA VAL A 384 -0.39 56.62 12.87
C VAL A 384 -0.85 56.05 14.22
N GLU A 385 -1.97 55.33 14.21
CA GLU A 385 -2.50 54.66 15.39
C GLU A 385 -2.22 53.17 15.31
N VAL A 386 -1.63 52.63 16.37
CA VAL A 386 -1.29 51.20 16.52
C VAL A 386 -2.03 50.70 17.73
N GLU A 387 -2.91 49.74 17.53
CA GLU A 387 -3.74 49.13 18.57
C GLU A 387 -3.54 47.64 18.65
N VAL A 388 -3.31 47.10 19.85
CA VAL A 388 -3.27 45.67 20.12
C VAL A 388 -4.34 45.33 21.13
N GLY A 389 -5.11 44.30 20.84
CA GLY A 389 -6.13 43.83 21.72
C GLY A 389 -6.35 42.33 21.69
N SER A 390 -7.04 41.86 22.74
CA SER A 390 -7.51 40.47 22.81
C SER A 390 -8.90 40.43 23.43
N ASP A 391 -9.74 39.56 22.89
CA ASP A 391 -11.06 39.22 23.45
C ASP A 391 -11.08 37.86 24.15
N GLY A 392 -9.91 37.24 24.33
CA GLY A 392 -9.70 35.91 24.90
C GLY A 392 -9.86 34.75 23.92
N ARG A 393 -10.44 34.95 22.75
CA ARG A 393 -10.51 34.00 21.64
C ARG A 393 -9.57 34.38 20.51
N GLU A 394 -9.55 35.65 20.18
CA GLU A 394 -8.70 36.22 19.14
C GLU A 394 -7.83 37.35 19.73
N THR A 395 -6.61 37.45 19.20
CA THR A 395 -5.68 38.53 19.48
C THR A 395 -5.44 39.27 18.18
N PHE A 396 -5.49 40.61 18.19
CA PHE A 396 -5.30 41.40 16.99
C PHE A 396 -4.28 42.51 17.15
N LEU A 397 -3.63 42.83 16.03
CA LEU A 397 -2.84 44.03 15.80
C LEU A 397 -3.57 44.84 14.72
N GLU A 398 -3.86 46.10 14.99
CA GLU A 398 -4.44 47.01 14.03
C GLU A 398 -3.59 48.27 13.90
N VAL A 399 -3.23 48.60 12.64
CA VAL A 399 -2.44 49.80 12.30
C VAL A 399 -3.27 50.68 11.36
N ARG A 400 -3.56 51.89 11.79
CA ARG A 400 -4.35 52.86 11.04
C ARG A 400 -3.46 54.00 10.55
N ASP A 401 -3.37 54.20 9.26
CA ASP A 401 -2.67 55.32 8.63
C ASP A 401 -3.63 56.43 8.15
N ARG A 402 -3.06 57.55 7.77
CA ARG A 402 -3.78 58.69 7.13
C ARG A 402 -3.17 58.97 5.76
N GLY A 403 -2.88 57.94 5.03
CA GLY A 403 -2.34 57.97 3.69
C GLY A 403 -3.45 58.09 2.62
N PRO A 404 -3.07 57.76 1.35
CA PRO A 404 -4.02 57.83 0.22
C PRO A 404 -5.13 56.76 0.26
N GLY A 405 -5.06 55.82 1.21
CA GLY A 405 -5.98 54.67 1.24
C GLY A 405 -5.65 53.65 0.16
N ILE A 406 -6.45 52.57 0.11
CA ILE A 406 -6.28 51.45 -0.84
C ILE A 406 -7.63 51.12 -1.43
N ALA A 407 -7.73 51.21 -2.76
CA ALA A 407 -8.92 50.86 -3.50
C ALA A 407 -9.33 49.40 -3.27
N PRO A 408 -10.63 49.09 -3.16
CA PRO A 408 -11.09 47.72 -2.86
C PRO A 408 -10.52 46.65 -3.77
N GLU A 409 -10.41 46.94 -5.07
CA GLU A 409 -9.87 46.05 -6.08
C GLU A 409 -8.36 45.75 -5.96
N GLU A 410 -7.65 46.65 -5.29
CA GLU A 410 -6.19 46.50 -5.07
C GLU A 410 -5.86 45.81 -3.73
N ARG A 411 -6.79 45.70 -2.80
CA ARG A 411 -6.57 45.18 -1.44
C ARG A 411 -6.03 43.75 -1.39
N ALA A 412 -6.37 42.89 -2.36
CA ALA A 412 -5.81 41.56 -2.47
C ALA A 412 -4.40 41.57 -3.08
N ARG A 413 -4.16 42.45 -4.07
CA ARG A 413 -2.91 42.52 -4.80
C ARG A 413 -1.73 43.07 -4.02
N ILE A 414 -1.97 43.96 -3.06
CA ILE A 414 -0.89 44.56 -2.26
C ILE A 414 -0.08 43.57 -1.41
N PHE A 415 -0.58 42.36 -1.21
CA PHE A 415 0.11 41.27 -0.51
C PHE A 415 0.96 40.42 -1.46
N GLU A 416 0.78 40.57 -2.78
CA GLU A 416 1.64 39.90 -3.76
C GLU A 416 3.07 40.48 -3.70
N ARG A 417 4.04 39.65 -3.89
CA ARG A 417 5.48 40.03 -3.85
C ARG A 417 5.79 41.05 -4.94
N PHE A 418 6.56 42.10 -4.58
CA PHE A 418 7.00 43.19 -5.46
C PHE A 418 5.86 44.08 -6.02
N VAL A 419 4.63 43.89 -5.57
CA VAL A 419 3.52 44.76 -5.95
C VAL A 419 3.60 46.07 -5.22
N ARG A 420 3.53 47.17 -5.98
CA ARG A 420 3.55 48.56 -5.48
C ARG A 420 2.53 49.37 -6.29
N LEU A 421 1.62 50.02 -5.60
CA LEU A 421 0.65 50.92 -6.21
C LEU A 421 1.30 52.25 -6.64
N GLU A 422 0.76 52.91 -7.70
CA GLU A 422 1.31 54.18 -8.19
C GLU A 422 1.49 55.25 -7.11
N PRO A 423 0.52 55.52 -6.21
CA PRO A 423 0.69 56.49 -5.15
C PRO A 423 1.82 56.10 -4.17
N ALA A 424 2.02 54.80 -3.96
CA ALA A 424 3.08 54.29 -3.09
C ALA A 424 4.47 54.40 -3.73
N ARG A 425 4.60 54.25 -5.04
CA ARG A 425 5.87 54.45 -5.77
C ARG A 425 6.35 55.90 -5.68
N ALA A 426 5.43 56.86 -5.81
CA ALA A 426 5.75 58.28 -5.72
C ALA A 426 6.22 58.69 -4.31
N ARG A 427 5.59 58.11 -3.25
CA ARG A 427 5.92 58.50 -1.86
C ARG A 427 7.16 57.80 -1.27
N ASN A 428 7.42 56.59 -1.73
CA ASN A 428 8.60 55.81 -1.29
C ASN A 428 9.25 55.11 -2.50
N PRO A 429 10.05 55.81 -3.30
CA PRO A 429 10.70 55.24 -4.48
C PRO A 429 11.55 53.98 -4.19
N GLU A 430 12.11 53.88 -2.99
CA GLU A 430 13.03 52.82 -2.56
C GLU A 430 12.34 51.57 -1.94
N GLY A 431 11.04 51.55 -1.86
CA GLY A 431 10.32 50.42 -1.28
C GLY A 431 10.39 49.16 -2.17
N SER A 432 10.70 48.01 -1.59
CA SER A 432 10.86 46.76 -2.33
C SER A 432 9.55 46.06 -2.71
N GLY A 433 8.42 46.43 -2.12
CA GLY A 433 7.13 45.69 -2.30
C GLY A 433 7.08 44.33 -1.63
N LEU A 434 8.04 44.00 -0.76
CA LEU A 434 8.12 42.73 -0.04
C LEU A 434 7.49 42.80 1.37
N GLY A 435 7.36 43.99 1.96
CA GLY A 435 6.92 44.15 3.37
C GLY A 435 5.55 43.56 3.64
N LEU A 436 4.54 43.81 2.80
CA LEU A 436 3.18 43.28 2.97
C LEU A 436 3.10 41.78 2.63
N ALA A 437 3.90 41.28 1.69
CA ALA A 437 4.03 39.84 1.43
C ALA A 437 4.58 39.09 2.66
N ILE A 438 5.54 39.70 3.38
CA ILE A 438 6.05 39.15 4.66
C ILE A 438 4.92 39.16 5.72
N VAL A 439 4.12 40.21 5.80
CA VAL A 439 2.98 40.29 6.72
C VAL A 439 2.01 39.15 6.48
N GLU A 440 1.60 38.89 5.24
CA GLU A 440 0.70 37.81 4.90
C GLU A 440 1.31 36.43 5.20
N GLN A 441 2.56 36.20 4.83
CA GLN A 441 3.27 34.96 5.10
C GLN A 441 3.39 34.68 6.59
N VAL A 442 3.81 35.64 7.40
CA VAL A 442 3.92 35.51 8.85
C VAL A 442 2.55 35.29 9.47
N SER A 443 1.53 36.06 9.06
CA SER A 443 0.15 35.88 9.53
C SER A 443 -0.33 34.45 9.31
N THR A 444 -0.18 33.93 8.08
CA THR A 444 -0.58 32.57 7.70
C THR A 444 0.19 31.50 8.48
N ALA A 445 1.50 31.67 8.66
CA ALA A 445 2.34 30.74 9.42
C ALA A 445 1.91 30.64 10.90
N HIS A 446 1.33 31.74 11.45
CA HIS A 446 0.79 31.82 12.80
C HIS A 446 -0.73 31.56 12.88
N GLN A 447 -1.32 30.95 11.82
CA GLN A 447 -2.75 30.65 11.73
C GLN A 447 -3.63 31.91 11.85
N GLY A 448 -3.08 33.06 11.56
CA GLY A 448 -3.77 34.33 11.53
C GLY A 448 -4.33 34.67 10.16
N ARG A 449 -5.00 35.81 10.11
CA ARG A 449 -5.52 36.41 8.88
C ARG A 449 -5.26 37.92 8.87
N VAL A 450 -4.91 38.47 7.73
CA VAL A 450 -4.72 39.90 7.51
C VAL A 450 -5.91 40.47 6.74
N GLN A 451 -6.37 41.65 7.10
CA GLN A 451 -7.46 42.36 6.45
C GLN A 451 -7.05 43.83 6.23
N VAL A 452 -7.52 44.39 5.12
CA VAL A 452 -7.37 45.82 4.82
C VAL A 452 -8.73 46.44 4.76
N LEU A 453 -8.95 47.42 5.61
CA LEU A 453 -10.21 48.11 5.73
C LEU A 453 -10.02 49.61 5.37
N GLU A 454 -11.09 50.25 5.00
CA GLU A 454 -11.09 51.69 4.78
C GLU A 454 -11.12 52.42 6.13
N ARG A 455 -10.31 53.47 6.25
CA ARG A 455 -10.36 54.33 7.43
C ARG A 455 -11.37 55.47 7.22
N PRO A 456 -12.34 55.68 8.11
CA PRO A 456 -13.20 56.86 8.06
C PRO A 456 -12.37 58.16 8.10
N GLY A 457 -12.56 59.00 7.11
CA GLY A 457 -11.80 60.28 6.98
C GLY A 457 -10.47 60.15 6.21
N GLY A 458 -10.24 59.04 5.52
CA GLY A 458 -9.09 58.82 4.64
C GLY A 458 -7.96 57.99 5.30
N GLY A 459 -7.23 57.23 4.47
CA GLY A 459 -6.20 56.31 4.90
C GLY A 459 -6.63 54.84 4.83
N ALA A 460 -5.80 53.95 5.32
CA ALA A 460 -6.06 52.52 5.42
C ALA A 460 -5.96 52.00 6.85
N VAL A 461 -6.64 50.88 7.09
CA VAL A 461 -6.56 50.12 8.35
C VAL A 461 -6.09 48.71 7.99
N PHE A 462 -4.90 48.34 8.47
CA PHE A 462 -4.40 46.99 8.41
C PHE A 462 -4.69 46.28 9.72
N ARG A 463 -5.50 45.24 9.69
CA ARG A 463 -5.85 44.45 10.86
C ARG A 463 -5.38 43.01 10.67
N VAL A 464 -4.53 42.54 11.59
CA VAL A 464 -4.07 41.14 11.63
C VAL A 464 -4.67 40.50 12.86
N VAL A 465 -5.28 39.34 12.67
CA VAL A 465 -5.96 38.60 13.74
C VAL A 465 -5.37 37.22 13.85
N PHE A 466 -5.05 36.81 15.08
CA PHE A 466 -4.49 35.51 15.42
C PHE A 466 -5.41 34.80 16.41
N PRO A 467 -5.37 33.43 16.44
CA PRO A 467 -5.93 32.68 17.55
C PRO A 467 -5.21 33.06 18.86
N SER A 468 -5.96 33.37 19.92
CA SER A 468 -5.36 33.71 21.22
C SER A 468 -4.72 32.48 21.85
N ALA A 469 -3.50 32.63 22.36
CA ALA A 469 -2.82 31.57 23.09
C ALA A 469 -3.19 31.66 24.60
N PRO A 470 -3.40 30.51 25.29
CA PRO A 470 -3.65 30.53 26.72
C PRO A 470 -2.42 31.06 27.46
N GLY A 471 -2.63 32.09 28.30
CA GLY A 471 -1.55 32.81 29.02
C GLY A 471 -0.74 31.98 30.03
N THR A 472 -1.04 30.72 30.20
CA THR A 472 -0.44 29.82 31.20
C THR A 472 0.97 29.31 30.88
N LEU A 473 1.51 29.59 29.68
CA LEU A 473 2.86 29.14 29.26
C LEU A 473 3.99 30.15 29.54
N ALA A 474 3.68 31.31 30.08
CA ALA A 474 4.68 32.36 30.39
C ALA A 474 5.41 32.15 31.74
N GLY A 475 5.05 31.14 32.53
CA GLY A 475 5.55 30.97 33.90
C GLY A 475 6.93 30.30 34.05
N ASN A 476 7.55 29.74 33.00
CA ASN A 476 8.77 28.93 33.15
C ASN A 476 10.02 29.44 32.40
N ALA A 477 10.05 30.67 31.95
CA ALA A 477 11.20 31.19 31.19
C ALA A 477 12.01 32.29 31.93
N VAL A 478 11.81 32.51 33.25
CA VAL A 478 12.67 33.39 34.05
C VAL A 478 13.15 32.60 35.25
N LYS A 479 14.07 31.65 35.04
CA LYS A 479 15.08 31.16 35.99
C LYS A 479 16.06 30.26 35.25
N SER A 480 17.10 30.79 34.69
CA SER A 480 18.49 30.31 34.65
C SER A 480 19.34 31.18 33.72
#